data_0f72e716a73c73f8604864255dfc21d4
#
_entry.id   0f72e716a73c73f8604864255dfc21d4
#
_cell.length_a   1.000
_cell.length_b   1.000
_cell.length_c   1.000
_cell.angle_alpha   90.00
_cell.angle_beta   90.00
_cell.angle_gamma   90.00
#
_symmetry.space_group_name_H-M   'P 1'
#
loop_
_entity.id
_entity.type
_entity.pdbx_description
1 polymer ?
#
loop_
_entity_poly.entity_id
_entity_poly.type
_entity_poly.pdbx_seq_one_letter_code
_entity_poly.pdbx_strand_id
1 'polypeptide(L)'
;MTLYSEHVVVLRTWKLGEADRIISMFGARSGKIRAVAKGVRRTKTKFGARLEPISYVNVQCWKGRELDIVTQAESIELFPGIKGDLERLRKGLAMVEVIEELVAEGGADFEIFRLLVRALKRLEEGDSPYLLSGYLWRLLQVEGMAPQLTECVECGKEGEGLGVFSAAAGGMICAEHGGGVPISAEAVSVIGWMCEGELGRALSLPDSGLRHEVEGLAVSQIEGLLNRKVRALHLGAF
;
A
#
# COMPACT_ATOMS: atom_id res chain seq x y z
N MET A 1 29.03 9.00 13.13
CA MET A 1 27.57 8.89 12.97
C MET A 1 27.10 10.13 12.21
N THR A 2 26.38 9.96 11.12
CA THR A 2 25.84 11.06 10.30
C THR A 2 24.41 11.34 10.73
N LEU A 3 24.07 12.60 11.00
CA LEU A 3 22.72 13.06 11.26
C LEU A 3 22.05 13.41 9.93
N TYR A 4 20.83 12.97 9.71
CA TYR A 4 20.05 13.29 8.52
C TYR A 4 18.58 13.55 8.88
N SER A 5 17.87 14.24 7.99
CA SER A 5 16.42 14.46 8.07
C SER A 5 15.72 13.90 6.85
N GLU A 6 14.55 13.30 7.05
CA GLU A 6 13.79 12.65 6.01
C GLU A 6 12.28 12.80 6.24
N HIS A 7 11.54 13.05 5.16
CA HIS A 7 10.09 12.96 5.17
C HIS A 7 9.67 11.51 4.99
N VAL A 8 8.97 10.94 5.96
CA VAL A 8 8.64 9.52 5.98
C VAL A 8 7.18 9.27 6.34
N VAL A 9 6.61 8.19 5.81
CA VAL A 9 5.39 7.58 6.33
C VAL A 9 5.78 6.42 7.24
N VAL A 10 5.23 6.39 8.45
CA VAL A 10 5.44 5.29 9.40
C VAL A 10 4.63 4.08 8.94
N LEU A 11 5.33 2.97 8.66
CA LEU A 11 4.72 1.74 8.17
C LEU A 11 4.32 0.81 9.31
N ARG A 12 5.28 0.52 10.21
CA ARG A 12 5.09 -0.47 11.27
C ARG A 12 5.94 -0.18 12.49
N THR A 13 5.50 -0.69 13.65
CA THR A 13 6.26 -0.55 14.89
C THR A 13 6.33 -1.86 15.67
N TRP A 14 7.46 -2.14 16.29
CA TRP A 14 7.66 -3.29 17.18
C TRP A 14 8.17 -2.83 18.55
N LYS A 15 7.77 -3.52 19.60
CA LYS A 15 8.30 -3.28 20.95
C LYS A 15 9.77 -3.69 21.01
N LEU A 16 10.61 -2.84 21.61
CA LEU A 16 12.00 -3.12 21.89
C LEU A 16 12.24 -2.84 23.39
N GLY A 17 12.41 -3.91 24.18
CA GLY A 17 12.47 -3.77 25.63
C GLY A 17 11.22 -3.12 26.24
N GLU A 18 11.40 -2.43 27.36
CA GLU A 18 10.28 -1.85 28.13
C GLU A 18 9.81 -0.49 27.59
N ALA A 19 10.73 0.36 27.14
CA ALA A 19 10.44 1.76 26.83
C ALA A 19 10.56 2.15 25.35
N ASP A 20 11.22 1.33 24.54
CA ASP A 20 11.61 1.66 23.18
C ASP A 20 10.73 0.94 22.15
N ARG A 21 10.80 1.39 20.90
CA ARG A 21 10.26 0.69 19.73
C ARG A 21 11.24 0.72 18.57
N ILE A 22 11.21 -0.32 17.74
CA ILE A 22 11.73 -0.26 16.38
C ILE A 22 10.60 0.28 15.51
N ILE A 23 10.93 1.26 14.67
CA ILE A 23 9.99 1.90 13.75
C ILE A 23 10.46 1.60 12.32
N SER A 24 9.60 1.01 11.51
CA SER A 24 9.78 0.94 10.06
C SER A 24 9.09 2.12 9.41
N MET A 25 9.77 2.79 8.51
CA MET A 25 9.33 4.01 7.84
C MET A 25 9.71 3.94 6.37
N PHE A 26 8.91 4.56 5.51
CA PHE A 26 9.21 4.71 4.10
C PHE A 26 9.43 6.19 3.77
N GLY A 27 10.61 6.51 3.29
CA GLY A 27 11.06 7.86 2.97
C GLY A 27 11.22 8.08 1.48
N ALA A 28 11.06 9.34 1.08
CA ALA A 28 11.12 9.76 -0.32
C ALA A 28 12.50 9.56 -0.97
N ARG A 29 13.59 9.66 -0.18
CA ARG A 29 14.97 9.60 -0.67
C ARG A 29 15.72 8.37 -0.19
N SER A 30 15.46 7.93 1.01
CA SER A 30 16.17 6.83 1.66
C SER A 30 15.45 5.49 1.54
N GLY A 31 14.23 5.48 0.98
CA GLY A 31 13.43 4.27 0.86
C GLY A 31 12.96 3.74 2.22
N LYS A 32 12.93 2.43 2.39
CA LYS A 32 12.54 1.82 3.66
C LYS A 32 13.69 1.88 4.68
N ILE A 33 13.41 2.47 5.83
CA ILE A 33 14.35 2.73 6.92
C ILE A 33 13.82 2.06 8.18
N ARG A 34 14.70 1.43 8.94
CA ARG A 34 14.41 0.97 10.30
C ARG A 34 15.21 1.76 11.32
N ALA A 35 14.53 2.28 12.34
CA ALA A 35 15.16 3.07 13.37
C ALA A 35 14.61 2.75 14.77
N VAL A 36 15.45 2.93 15.80
CA VAL A 36 15.04 2.82 17.21
C VAL A 36 14.56 4.17 17.69
N ALA A 37 13.34 4.23 18.23
CA ALA A 37 12.80 5.37 18.96
C ALA A 37 12.89 5.11 20.47
N LYS A 38 13.93 5.69 21.10
CA LYS A 38 14.19 5.49 22.53
C LYS A 38 13.18 6.23 23.39
N GLY A 39 12.64 5.56 24.40
CA GLY A 39 11.68 6.12 25.35
C GLY A 39 10.30 6.45 24.75
N VAL A 40 9.98 5.98 23.55
CA VAL A 40 8.72 6.30 22.86
C VAL A 40 7.49 5.81 23.62
N ARG A 41 7.62 4.76 24.43
CA ARG A 41 6.52 4.17 25.23
C ARG A 41 6.39 4.79 26.63
N ARG A 42 7.24 5.74 26.99
CA ARG A 42 7.12 6.43 28.27
C ARG A 42 5.95 7.41 28.25
N THR A 43 5.26 7.59 29.37
CA THR A 43 4.12 8.51 29.51
C THR A 43 4.43 9.93 29.07
N LYS A 44 5.64 10.41 29.37
CA LYS A 44 6.16 11.73 28.94
C LYS A 44 7.13 11.58 27.78
N THR A 45 6.71 10.92 26.70
CA THR A 45 7.55 10.80 25.51
C THR A 45 7.56 12.09 24.69
N LYS A 46 8.72 12.44 24.13
CA LYS A 46 8.86 13.58 23.20
C LYS A 46 8.27 13.31 21.82
N PHE A 47 7.97 12.06 21.50
CA PHE A 47 7.46 11.66 20.17
C PHE A 47 5.93 11.69 20.10
N GLY A 48 5.21 11.40 21.21
CA GLY A 48 3.75 11.31 21.21
C GLY A 48 3.25 10.31 20.16
N ALA A 49 2.18 10.67 19.47
CA ALA A 49 1.58 9.84 18.41
C ALA A 49 2.29 9.92 17.03
N ARG A 50 3.39 10.70 16.92
CA ARG A 50 4.06 10.96 15.64
C ARG A 50 4.66 9.72 15.01
N LEU A 51 5.04 8.73 15.81
CA LEU A 51 5.67 7.50 15.36
C LEU A 51 4.70 6.30 15.39
N GLU A 52 3.40 6.53 15.38
CA GLU A 52 2.40 5.49 15.16
C GLU A 52 2.20 5.23 13.64
N PRO A 53 1.81 4.01 13.24
CA PRO A 53 1.55 3.69 11.83
C PRO A 53 0.63 4.70 11.13
N ILE A 54 0.80 4.86 9.83
CA ILE A 54 0.11 5.80 8.94
C ILE A 54 0.60 7.25 9.08
N SER A 55 1.23 7.66 10.20
CA SER A 55 1.68 9.04 10.39
C SER A 55 2.71 9.46 9.33
N TYR A 56 2.49 10.61 8.70
CA TYR A 56 3.43 11.28 7.79
C TYR A 56 4.18 12.36 8.58
N VAL A 57 5.49 12.20 8.71
CA VAL A 57 6.33 13.00 9.60
C VAL A 57 7.67 13.36 8.95
N ASN A 58 8.27 14.44 9.42
CA ASN A 58 9.69 14.71 9.21
C ASN A 58 10.46 14.15 10.40
N VAL A 59 11.32 13.15 10.15
CA VAL A 59 12.17 12.57 11.19
C VAL A 59 13.60 13.05 11.06
N GLN A 60 14.29 13.20 12.20
CA GLN A 60 15.72 13.37 12.25
C GLN A 60 16.32 12.11 12.87
N CYS A 61 17.30 11.52 12.20
CA CYS A 61 17.91 10.25 12.60
C CYS A 61 19.43 10.32 12.60
N TRP A 62 20.06 9.66 13.57
CA TRP A 62 21.46 9.28 13.51
C TRP A 62 21.60 7.97 12.73
N LYS A 63 22.46 7.95 11.70
CA LYS A 63 22.76 6.74 10.93
C LYS A 63 23.46 5.72 11.81
N GLY A 64 22.86 4.53 11.95
CA GLY A 64 23.39 3.36 12.62
C GLY A 64 24.05 2.36 11.66
N ARG A 65 24.52 1.24 12.19
CA ARG A 65 25.03 0.11 11.38
C ARG A 65 23.88 -0.75 10.84
N GLU A 66 22.97 -1.16 11.70
CA GLU A 66 21.80 -1.99 11.38
C GLU A 66 20.51 -1.20 11.53
N LEU A 67 20.38 -0.45 12.65
CA LEU A 67 19.21 0.37 12.93
C LEU A 67 19.65 1.81 13.16
N ASP A 68 18.97 2.74 12.55
CA ASP A 68 19.13 4.16 12.80
C ASP A 68 18.54 4.54 14.19
N ILE A 69 18.76 5.74 14.66
CA ILE A 69 18.22 6.20 15.94
C ILE A 69 17.43 7.48 15.68
N VAL A 70 16.12 7.45 15.94
CA VAL A 70 15.26 8.64 15.85
C VAL A 70 15.60 9.60 16.97
N THR A 71 16.00 10.82 16.62
CA THR A 71 16.32 11.90 17.56
C THR A 71 15.16 12.88 17.72
N GLN A 72 14.48 13.21 16.60
CA GLN A 72 13.32 14.09 16.54
C GLN A 72 12.28 13.57 15.55
N ALA A 73 11.02 13.94 15.77
CA ALA A 73 9.93 13.70 14.83
C ALA A 73 8.97 14.89 14.90
N GLU A 74 8.68 15.48 13.75
CA GLU A 74 7.76 16.60 13.59
C GLU A 74 6.60 16.15 12.70
N SER A 75 5.36 16.46 13.10
CA SER A 75 4.17 16.07 12.35
C SER A 75 4.08 16.90 11.08
N ILE A 76 3.91 16.22 9.94
CA ILE A 76 3.43 16.83 8.69
C ILE A 76 1.92 16.57 8.61
N GLU A 77 1.52 15.30 8.74
CA GLU A 77 0.12 14.89 8.75
C GLU A 77 -0.06 13.64 9.63
N LEU A 78 -1.01 13.64 10.57
CA LEU A 78 -1.27 12.52 11.47
C LEU A 78 -2.51 11.72 11.10
N PHE A 79 -3.27 12.19 10.12
CA PHE A 79 -4.48 11.55 9.59
C PHE A 79 -5.51 11.15 10.66
N PRO A 80 -6.03 12.13 11.44
CA PRO A 80 -6.99 11.85 12.51
C PRO A 80 -8.32 11.29 11.99
N GLY A 81 -8.77 11.69 10.80
CA GLY A 81 -9.96 11.16 10.17
C GLY A 81 -9.82 9.68 9.79
N ILE A 82 -8.65 9.27 9.30
CA ILE A 82 -8.36 7.84 9.06
C ILE A 82 -8.37 7.08 10.39
N LYS A 83 -7.70 7.60 11.42
CA LYS A 83 -7.57 6.92 12.72
C LYS A 83 -8.86 6.91 13.53
N GLY A 84 -9.80 7.80 13.24
CA GLY A 84 -11.11 7.90 13.89
C GLY A 84 -12.21 7.05 13.27
N ASP A 85 -11.99 6.46 12.11
CA ASP A 85 -12.94 5.64 11.38
C ASP A 85 -12.38 4.25 11.10
N LEU A 86 -13.12 3.19 11.45
CA LEU A 86 -12.63 1.82 11.38
C LEU A 86 -12.31 1.37 9.94
N GLU A 87 -13.18 1.71 8.98
CA GLU A 87 -12.99 1.32 7.58
C GLU A 87 -11.81 2.07 6.95
N ARG A 88 -11.70 3.37 7.21
CA ARG A 88 -10.54 4.15 6.75
C ARG A 88 -9.25 3.66 7.40
N LEU A 89 -9.29 3.33 8.70
CA LEU A 89 -8.12 2.79 9.42
C LEU A 89 -7.68 1.46 8.80
N ARG A 90 -8.62 0.55 8.49
CA ARG A 90 -8.33 -0.71 7.80
C ARG A 90 -7.64 -0.46 6.45
N LYS A 91 -8.20 0.42 5.62
CA LYS A 91 -7.61 0.77 4.31
C LYS A 91 -6.22 1.41 4.46
N GLY A 92 -6.06 2.34 5.37
CA GLY A 92 -4.77 2.98 5.64
C GLY A 92 -3.70 2.00 6.13
N LEU A 93 -4.06 1.08 7.03
CA LEU A 93 -3.17 0.00 7.49
C LEU A 93 -2.80 -0.94 6.35
N ALA A 94 -3.76 -1.29 5.48
CA ALA A 94 -3.48 -2.12 4.31
C ALA A 94 -2.48 -1.44 3.35
N MET A 95 -2.64 -0.15 3.09
CA MET A 95 -1.73 0.62 2.23
C MET A 95 -0.29 0.61 2.77
N VAL A 96 -0.11 0.86 4.07
CA VAL A 96 1.26 0.88 4.66
C VAL A 96 1.84 -0.52 4.84
N GLU A 97 1.01 -1.55 5.10
CA GLU A 97 1.49 -2.93 5.23
C GLU A 97 1.96 -3.47 3.88
N VAL A 98 1.27 -3.17 2.78
CA VAL A 98 1.72 -3.56 1.43
C VAL A 98 3.09 -2.95 1.13
N ILE A 99 3.32 -1.67 1.43
CA ILE A 99 4.65 -1.05 1.25
C ILE A 99 5.70 -1.70 2.16
N GLU A 100 5.35 -2.00 3.42
CA GLU A 100 6.28 -2.70 4.34
C GLU A 100 6.78 -4.03 3.77
N GLU A 101 5.91 -4.75 3.08
CA GLU A 101 6.22 -6.07 2.54
C GLU A 101 6.84 -6.01 1.13
N LEU A 102 6.41 -5.06 0.29
CA LEU A 102 6.82 -4.97 -1.12
C LEU A 102 8.21 -4.35 -1.27
N VAL A 103 8.48 -3.25 -0.53
CA VAL A 103 9.72 -2.49 -0.71
C VAL A 103 10.86 -3.08 0.12
N ALA A 104 11.99 -3.34 -0.50
CA ALA A 104 13.22 -3.76 0.20
C ALA A 104 13.81 -2.64 1.06
N GLU A 105 14.61 -2.98 2.06
CA GLU A 105 15.36 -1.97 2.85
C GLU A 105 16.28 -1.15 1.93
N GLY A 106 16.24 0.17 2.08
CA GLY A 106 16.99 1.10 1.23
C GLY A 106 16.47 1.24 -0.20
N GLY A 107 15.42 0.51 -0.57
CA GLY A 107 14.76 0.65 -1.87
C GLY A 107 14.01 1.99 -1.91
N ALA A 108 14.66 3.03 -2.43
CA ALA A 108 14.07 4.35 -2.60
C ALA A 108 13.32 4.43 -3.92
N ASP A 109 12.04 4.74 -3.84
CA ASP A 109 11.22 5.08 -4.99
C ASP A 109 10.31 6.27 -4.67
N PHE A 110 10.58 7.39 -5.33
CA PHE A 110 9.84 8.62 -5.11
C PHE A 110 8.40 8.54 -5.62
N GLU A 111 8.14 7.79 -6.69
CA GLU A 111 6.79 7.64 -7.23
C GLU A 111 5.91 6.80 -6.31
N ILE A 112 6.45 5.71 -5.74
CA ILE A 112 5.76 4.90 -4.73
C ILE A 112 5.50 5.73 -3.47
N PHE A 113 6.49 6.48 -2.99
CA PHE A 113 6.32 7.36 -1.84
C PHE A 113 5.21 8.39 -2.08
N ARG A 114 5.24 9.05 -3.24
CA ARG A 114 4.24 10.04 -3.64
C ARG A 114 2.85 9.42 -3.76
N LEU A 115 2.76 8.21 -4.33
CA LEU A 115 1.49 7.47 -4.44
C LEU A 115 0.91 7.19 -3.06
N LEU A 116 1.72 6.64 -2.13
CA LEU A 116 1.27 6.35 -0.76
C LEU A 116 0.76 7.61 -0.04
N VAL A 117 1.54 8.71 -0.06
CA VAL A 117 1.16 9.96 0.61
C VAL A 117 -0.14 10.53 0.01
N ARG A 118 -0.31 10.50 -1.32
CA ARG A 118 -1.53 10.96 -2.00
C ARG A 118 -2.73 10.09 -1.64
N ALA A 119 -2.57 8.78 -1.60
CA ALA A 119 -3.64 7.85 -1.25
C ALA A 119 -4.12 8.08 0.20
N LEU A 120 -3.18 8.24 1.16
CA LEU A 120 -3.51 8.54 2.54
C LEU A 120 -4.22 9.90 2.69
N LYS A 121 -3.75 10.96 2.00
CA LYS A 121 -4.42 12.26 1.99
C LYS A 121 -5.83 12.17 1.42
N ARG A 122 -6.01 11.44 0.32
CA ARG A 122 -7.32 11.25 -0.27
C ARG A 122 -8.28 10.50 0.65
N LEU A 123 -7.75 9.49 1.38
CA LEU A 123 -8.50 8.73 2.38
C LEU A 123 -8.90 9.59 3.60
N GLU A 124 -8.04 10.53 3.99
CA GLU A 124 -8.32 11.50 5.07
C GLU A 124 -9.45 12.47 4.67
N GLU A 125 -9.44 12.97 3.44
CA GLU A 125 -10.46 13.89 2.93
C GLU A 125 -11.83 13.22 2.78
N GLY A 126 -11.86 11.95 2.37
CA GLY A 126 -13.08 11.18 2.19
C GLY A 126 -12.80 9.78 1.68
N ASP A 127 -13.63 8.83 2.10
CA ASP A 127 -13.53 7.46 1.61
C ASP A 127 -14.28 7.28 0.28
N SER A 128 -13.82 6.32 -0.51
CA SER A 128 -14.49 5.79 -1.69
C SER A 128 -14.41 4.27 -1.66
N PRO A 129 -15.46 3.57 -2.13
CA PRO A 129 -15.42 2.10 -2.23
C PRO A 129 -14.22 1.57 -3.01
N TYR A 130 -13.76 2.31 -4.00
CA TYR A 130 -12.67 1.91 -4.91
C TYR A 130 -11.29 2.50 -4.55
N LEU A 131 -11.16 3.19 -3.40
CA LEU A 131 -9.91 3.89 -3.08
C LEU A 131 -8.75 2.90 -2.82
N LEU A 132 -9.01 1.83 -2.06
CA LEU A 132 -7.98 0.82 -1.76
C LEU A 132 -7.58 0.07 -3.03
N SER A 133 -8.54 -0.45 -3.79
CA SER A 133 -8.26 -1.16 -5.04
C SER A 133 -7.52 -0.27 -6.06
N GLY A 134 -7.93 0.99 -6.18
CA GLY A 134 -7.25 1.96 -7.05
C GLY A 134 -5.81 2.22 -6.64
N TYR A 135 -5.54 2.29 -5.32
CA TYR A 135 -4.17 2.38 -4.81
C TYR A 135 -3.35 1.14 -5.15
N LEU A 136 -3.90 -0.07 -4.94
CA LEU A 136 -3.20 -1.34 -5.19
C LEU A 136 -2.87 -1.53 -6.67
N TRP A 137 -3.84 -1.31 -7.57
CA TRP A 137 -3.62 -1.42 -9.02
C TRP A 137 -2.61 -0.37 -9.52
N ARG A 138 -2.69 0.86 -8.99
CA ARG A 138 -1.72 1.89 -9.35
C ARG A 138 -0.32 1.58 -8.82
N LEU A 139 -0.21 0.97 -7.65
CA LEU A 139 1.07 0.51 -7.11
C LEU A 139 1.69 -0.57 -8.00
N LEU A 140 0.91 -1.56 -8.41
CA LEU A 140 1.33 -2.60 -9.36
C LEU A 140 1.83 -2.00 -10.68
N GLN A 141 1.11 -0.99 -11.20
CA GLN A 141 1.53 -0.28 -12.41
C GLN A 141 2.88 0.44 -12.23
N VAL A 142 3.07 1.13 -11.12
CA VAL A 142 4.33 1.85 -10.83
C VAL A 142 5.50 0.88 -10.69
N GLU A 143 5.27 -0.29 -10.11
CA GLU A 143 6.25 -1.38 -10.00
C GLU A 143 6.50 -2.12 -11.33
N GLY A 144 5.83 -1.74 -12.42
CA GLY A 144 5.94 -2.43 -13.71
C GLY A 144 5.24 -3.78 -13.76
N MET A 145 4.32 -4.04 -12.83
CA MET A 145 3.57 -5.29 -12.68
C MET A 145 2.08 -5.12 -13.00
N ALA A 146 1.76 -4.18 -13.90
CA ALA A 146 0.40 -3.99 -14.38
C ALA A 146 -0.11 -5.28 -15.05
N PRO A 147 -1.39 -5.64 -14.83
CA PRO A 147 -1.94 -6.83 -15.47
C PRO A 147 -2.10 -6.64 -16.97
N GLN A 148 -1.87 -7.71 -17.73
CA GLN A 148 -2.27 -7.77 -19.13
C GLN A 148 -3.78 -7.96 -19.20
N LEU A 149 -4.50 -7.01 -19.82
CA LEU A 149 -5.97 -7.00 -19.86
C LEU A 149 -6.56 -7.19 -21.26
N THR A 150 -5.75 -7.13 -22.32
CA THR A 150 -6.24 -7.11 -23.71
C THR A 150 -6.01 -8.40 -24.47
N GLU A 151 -5.08 -9.23 -23.98
CA GLU A 151 -4.73 -10.50 -24.61
C GLU A 151 -4.45 -11.60 -23.56
N CYS A 152 -4.50 -12.85 -23.99
CA CYS A 152 -4.12 -13.98 -23.15
C CYS A 152 -2.60 -13.97 -22.91
N VAL A 153 -2.18 -13.94 -21.64
CA VAL A 153 -0.74 -13.92 -21.26
C VAL A 153 0.00 -15.20 -21.69
N GLU A 154 -0.70 -16.31 -21.95
CA GLU A 154 -0.10 -17.58 -22.33
C GLU A 154 0.07 -17.75 -23.86
N CYS A 155 -0.89 -17.27 -24.66
CA CYS A 155 -0.87 -17.52 -26.11
C CYS A 155 -1.07 -16.27 -26.97
N GLY A 156 -1.23 -15.09 -26.40
CA GLY A 156 -1.45 -13.84 -27.14
C GLY A 156 -2.81 -13.71 -27.85
N LYS A 157 -3.78 -14.60 -27.57
CA LYS A 157 -5.12 -14.52 -28.15
C LYS A 157 -5.85 -13.29 -27.62
N GLU A 158 -6.34 -12.46 -28.52
CA GLU A 158 -7.12 -11.27 -28.20
C GLU A 158 -8.64 -11.51 -28.35
N GLY A 159 -9.46 -10.65 -27.73
CA GLY A 159 -10.89 -10.54 -27.98
C GLY A 159 -11.76 -11.63 -27.34
N GLU A 160 -12.72 -12.18 -28.11
CA GLU A 160 -13.71 -13.13 -27.60
C GLU A 160 -13.06 -14.38 -26.98
N GLY A 161 -13.49 -14.75 -25.76
CA GLY A 161 -12.97 -15.88 -24.99
C GLY A 161 -11.97 -15.50 -23.89
N LEU A 162 -11.67 -14.20 -23.72
CA LEU A 162 -11.01 -13.67 -22.54
C LEU A 162 -12.05 -13.37 -21.46
N GLY A 163 -12.19 -14.21 -20.47
CA GLY A 163 -13.17 -14.04 -19.38
C GLY A 163 -12.65 -14.55 -18.04
N VAL A 164 -11.36 -14.83 -17.99
CA VAL A 164 -10.69 -15.39 -16.81
C VAL A 164 -9.44 -14.58 -16.50
N PHE A 165 -9.23 -14.27 -15.26
CA PHE A 165 -8.05 -13.56 -14.77
C PHE A 165 -7.20 -14.50 -13.92
N SER A 166 -5.91 -14.56 -14.22
CA SER A 166 -4.91 -15.31 -13.45
C SER A 166 -3.93 -14.35 -12.77
N ALA A 167 -4.03 -14.22 -11.46
CA ALA A 167 -3.07 -13.45 -10.68
C ALA A 167 -1.65 -14.04 -10.78
N ALA A 168 -1.54 -15.37 -10.88
CA ALA A 168 -0.25 -16.05 -11.03
C ALA A 168 0.41 -15.79 -12.39
N ALA A 169 -0.40 -15.69 -13.46
CA ALA A 169 0.08 -15.37 -14.80
C ALA A 169 0.22 -13.83 -15.02
N GLY A 170 -0.36 -13.01 -14.14
CA GLY A 170 -0.29 -11.56 -14.22
C GLY A 170 -1.25 -10.93 -15.21
N GLY A 171 -2.42 -11.57 -15.52
CA GLY A 171 -3.38 -10.98 -16.44
C GLY A 171 -4.48 -11.91 -16.91
N MET A 172 -5.08 -11.54 -18.05
CA MET A 172 -6.14 -12.31 -18.68
C MET A 172 -5.61 -13.60 -19.29
N ILE A 173 -6.42 -14.66 -19.19
CA ILE A 173 -6.18 -15.94 -19.87
C ILE A 173 -7.44 -16.37 -20.63
N CYS A 174 -7.26 -17.06 -21.74
CA CYS A 174 -8.38 -17.61 -22.52
C CYS A 174 -8.87 -18.93 -21.90
N ALA A 175 -10.06 -19.40 -22.35
CA ALA A 175 -10.69 -20.59 -21.82
C ALA A 175 -9.87 -21.89 -22.04
N GLU A 176 -8.92 -21.87 -22.99
CA GLU A 176 -8.03 -22.99 -23.27
C GLU A 176 -6.92 -23.18 -22.24
N HIS A 177 -6.61 -22.10 -21.48
CA HIS A 177 -5.61 -22.08 -20.43
C HIS A 177 -6.31 -21.99 -19.07
N GLY A 178 -6.32 -23.04 -18.30
CA GLY A 178 -6.96 -23.07 -16.98
C GLY A 178 -6.17 -22.33 -15.89
N GLY A 179 -6.77 -22.14 -14.71
CA GLY A 179 -6.05 -21.67 -13.50
C GLY A 179 -6.27 -20.20 -13.13
N GLY A 180 -7.40 -19.63 -13.49
CA GLY A 180 -7.79 -18.28 -13.05
C GLY A 180 -9.19 -18.24 -12.45
N VAL A 181 -9.67 -17.03 -12.20
CA VAL A 181 -11.04 -16.75 -11.74
C VAL A 181 -11.81 -15.98 -12.81
N PRO A 182 -13.13 -16.18 -12.95
CA PRO A 182 -13.94 -15.37 -13.84
C PRO A 182 -13.79 -13.88 -13.52
N ILE A 183 -13.79 -13.05 -14.58
CA ILE A 183 -13.75 -11.60 -14.47
C ILE A 183 -14.78 -10.96 -15.39
N SER A 184 -15.53 -9.97 -14.88
CA SER A 184 -16.49 -9.21 -15.66
C SER A 184 -15.80 -8.20 -16.60
N ALA A 185 -16.42 -7.88 -17.73
CA ALA A 185 -15.93 -6.85 -18.65
C ALA A 185 -15.86 -5.47 -17.98
N GLU A 186 -16.78 -5.20 -17.03
CA GLU A 186 -16.77 -3.99 -16.22
C GLU A 186 -15.55 -3.93 -15.31
N ALA A 187 -15.18 -5.04 -14.65
CA ALA A 187 -13.98 -5.11 -13.82
C ALA A 187 -12.71 -4.89 -14.64
N VAL A 188 -12.60 -5.51 -15.83
CA VAL A 188 -11.48 -5.25 -16.75
C VAL A 188 -11.34 -3.77 -17.07
N SER A 189 -12.48 -3.10 -17.41
CA SER A 189 -12.48 -1.67 -17.72
C SER A 189 -12.05 -0.82 -16.53
N VAL A 190 -12.56 -1.10 -15.31
CA VAL A 190 -12.24 -0.36 -14.10
C VAL A 190 -10.77 -0.53 -13.70
N ILE A 191 -10.24 -1.76 -13.81
CA ILE A 191 -8.81 -2.03 -13.56
C ILE A 191 -7.93 -1.27 -14.57
N GLY A 192 -8.32 -1.26 -15.84
CA GLY A 192 -7.65 -0.48 -16.89
C GLY A 192 -7.56 1.01 -16.52
N TRP A 193 -8.68 1.65 -16.15
CA TRP A 193 -8.68 3.06 -15.70
C TRP A 193 -7.75 3.32 -14.51
N MET A 194 -7.72 2.41 -13.53
CA MET A 194 -6.87 2.52 -12.37
C MET A 194 -5.38 2.44 -12.74
N CYS A 195 -5.00 1.54 -13.66
CA CYS A 195 -3.64 1.40 -14.14
C CYS A 195 -3.21 2.61 -15.00
N GLU A 196 -4.08 3.10 -15.87
CA GLU A 196 -3.79 4.23 -16.78
C GLU A 196 -3.79 5.62 -16.09
N GLY A 197 -4.21 5.67 -14.83
CA GLY A 197 -4.21 6.91 -14.04
C GLY A 197 -5.52 7.69 -14.09
N GLU A 198 -6.57 7.12 -14.69
CA GLU A 198 -7.95 7.66 -14.68
C GLU A 198 -8.68 7.37 -13.35
N LEU A 199 -7.95 7.44 -12.24
CA LEU A 199 -8.44 7.06 -10.91
C LEU A 199 -9.71 7.83 -10.50
N GLY A 200 -9.83 9.09 -10.89
CA GLY A 200 -11.03 9.89 -10.61
C GLY A 200 -12.32 9.27 -11.13
N ARG A 201 -12.25 8.63 -12.30
CA ARG A 201 -13.37 7.91 -12.91
C ARG A 201 -13.78 6.69 -12.08
N ALA A 202 -12.82 5.88 -11.65
CA ALA A 202 -13.07 4.72 -10.81
C ALA A 202 -13.61 5.12 -9.42
N LEU A 203 -13.05 6.17 -8.80
CA LEU A 203 -13.47 6.65 -7.47
C LEU A 203 -14.88 7.24 -7.44
N SER A 204 -15.46 7.63 -8.58
CA SER A 204 -16.82 8.14 -8.68
C SER A 204 -17.88 7.04 -8.82
N LEU A 205 -17.50 5.80 -8.97
CA LEU A 205 -18.44 4.70 -9.09
C LEU A 205 -19.16 4.43 -7.76
N PRO A 206 -20.47 4.06 -7.82
CA PRO A 206 -21.21 3.67 -6.63
C PRO A 206 -20.71 2.36 -6.05
N ASP A 207 -20.94 2.14 -4.76
CA ASP A 207 -20.67 0.85 -4.12
C ASP A 207 -21.56 -0.24 -4.73
N SER A 208 -20.94 -1.33 -5.15
CA SER A 208 -21.60 -2.47 -5.79
C SER A 208 -20.75 -3.73 -5.67
N GLY A 209 -21.28 -4.88 -6.12
CA GLY A 209 -20.52 -6.13 -6.19
C GLY A 209 -19.22 -6.04 -6.98
N LEU A 210 -19.16 -5.15 -7.98
CA LEU A 210 -17.98 -4.87 -8.78
C LEU A 210 -16.77 -4.44 -7.94
N ARG A 211 -16.98 -3.68 -6.86
CA ARG A 211 -15.92 -3.30 -5.94
C ARG A 211 -15.19 -4.51 -5.37
N HIS A 212 -15.94 -5.51 -4.91
CA HIS A 212 -15.36 -6.72 -4.33
C HIS A 212 -14.56 -7.54 -5.35
N GLU A 213 -15.05 -7.59 -6.59
CA GLU A 213 -14.35 -8.25 -7.69
C GLU A 213 -13.00 -7.55 -7.97
N VAL A 214 -13.02 -6.24 -8.20
CA VAL A 214 -11.83 -5.43 -8.52
C VAL A 214 -10.81 -5.44 -7.35
N GLU A 215 -11.28 -5.33 -6.10
CA GLU A 215 -10.41 -5.39 -4.90
C GLU A 215 -9.84 -6.79 -4.69
N GLY A 216 -10.67 -7.83 -4.82
CA GLY A 216 -10.24 -9.23 -4.66
C GLY A 216 -9.14 -9.63 -5.65
N LEU A 217 -9.24 -9.19 -6.90
CA LEU A 217 -8.21 -9.43 -7.91
C LEU A 217 -6.91 -8.69 -7.58
N ALA A 218 -6.97 -7.43 -7.15
CA ALA A 218 -5.79 -6.67 -6.71
C ALA A 218 -5.09 -7.34 -5.52
N VAL A 219 -5.86 -7.77 -4.52
CA VAL A 219 -5.35 -8.48 -3.33
C VAL A 219 -4.66 -9.78 -3.76
N SER A 220 -5.31 -10.57 -4.63
CA SER A 220 -4.76 -11.83 -5.12
C SER A 220 -3.44 -11.62 -5.86
N GLN A 221 -3.34 -10.58 -6.68
CA GLN A 221 -2.11 -10.26 -7.41
C GLN A 221 -0.98 -9.82 -6.46
N ILE A 222 -1.25 -8.91 -5.54
CA ILE A 222 -0.28 -8.46 -4.53
C ILE A 222 0.21 -9.63 -3.68
N GLU A 223 -0.69 -10.46 -3.16
CA GLU A 223 -0.32 -11.60 -2.31
C GLU A 223 0.42 -12.68 -3.08
N GLY A 224 0.07 -12.88 -4.37
CA GLY A 224 0.82 -13.76 -5.28
C GLY A 224 2.26 -13.30 -5.47
N LEU A 225 2.48 -12.01 -5.68
CA LEU A 225 3.82 -11.42 -5.82
C LEU A 225 4.64 -11.52 -4.52
N LEU A 226 4.00 -11.26 -3.39
CA LEU A 226 4.64 -11.32 -2.07
C LEU A 226 4.85 -12.76 -1.57
N ASN A 227 4.22 -13.74 -2.21
CA ASN A 227 4.12 -15.13 -1.75
C ASN A 227 3.70 -15.24 -0.26
N ARG A 228 2.83 -14.32 0.17
CA ARG A 228 2.31 -14.24 1.54
C ARG A 228 1.06 -13.39 1.63
N LYS A 229 0.23 -13.63 2.65
CA LYS A 229 -0.95 -12.82 2.93
C LYS A 229 -0.59 -11.50 3.62
N VAL A 230 -1.27 -10.43 3.23
CA VAL A 230 -1.21 -9.10 3.85
C VAL A 230 -2.38 -9.01 4.85
N ARG A 231 -2.06 -8.99 6.14
CA ARG A 231 -3.07 -9.13 7.21
C ARG A 231 -4.15 -8.06 7.18
N ALA A 232 -3.76 -6.81 6.96
CA ALA A 232 -4.70 -5.70 6.95
C ALA A 232 -5.69 -5.76 5.79
N LEU A 233 -5.38 -6.43 4.68
CA LEU A 233 -6.32 -6.64 3.57
C LEU A 233 -7.47 -7.60 3.94
N HIS A 234 -7.28 -8.44 4.95
CA HIS A 234 -8.27 -9.41 5.43
C HIS A 234 -8.99 -8.98 6.72
N LEU A 235 -8.68 -7.81 7.28
CA LEU A 235 -9.40 -7.27 8.43
C LEU A 235 -10.81 -6.84 8.00
N GLY A 236 -11.85 -7.47 8.57
CA GLY A 236 -13.25 -7.15 8.26
C GLY A 236 -13.89 -8.01 7.17
N ALA A 237 -13.21 -9.01 6.62
CA ALA A 237 -13.82 -10.06 5.82
C ALA A 237 -14.51 -11.09 6.75
N PHE A 238 -15.70 -10.74 7.29
CA PHE A 238 -16.59 -11.64 8.01
C PHE A 238 -17.95 -11.67 7.33
#